data_bd1b3b47ac4807f1270593a07554b93b
#
_entry.id   bd1b3b47ac4807f1270593a07554b93b
#
_cell.length_a   1.000
_cell.length_b   1.000
_cell.length_c   1.000
_cell.angle_alpha   90.00
_cell.angle_beta   90.00
_cell.angle_gamma   90.00
#
_symmetry.space_group_name_H-M   'P 1'
#
loop_
_entity.id
_entity.type
_entity.pdbx_description
1 polymer ?
#
loop_
_entity_poly.entity_id
_entity_poly.type
_entity_poly.pdbx_seq_one_letter_code
_entity_poly.pdbx_strand_id
1 'polypeptide(L)'
;KFKPDGSVVNGLLAPSCLLTGQWGGAADAALEAAKGYALMTDAKTYMGFNDLSNTEWMWGHPQSVSQSDASYNFYYIDVVTPDAYNSFMADPHFMDLFEAGDIRLDLFQWMREGYLGYRKFRIRADQTGDIVVMRSAEMYLIAAEALAREGQLGEAVKPLNTLRNARGLADYDLTGKTQEQLIGDILLERRRELWGEGFGITDILRTQRAVAREALTKEEAEKKYDCWQQDGSYKEYNPEGHWFTSFPDGTRFVPNSTYYLYSIPEKETNANPNL
;
A
#
# COMPACT_ATOMS: atom_id res chain seq x y z
N LYS A 1 16.91 0.89 14.45
CA LYS A 1 15.60 0.87 13.76
C LYS A 1 14.51 0.09 14.50
N PHE A 2 14.83 -0.75 15.47
CA PHE A 2 13.82 -1.42 16.30
C PHE A 2 13.49 -0.66 17.60
N LYS A 3 14.23 0.40 17.93
CA LYS A 3 13.95 1.31 19.06
C LYS A 3 13.50 2.65 18.50
N PRO A 4 12.40 3.22 19.02
CA PRO A 4 11.97 4.56 18.66
C PRO A 4 13.04 5.61 19.00
N ASP A 5 13.21 6.55 18.08
CA ASP A 5 14.06 7.74 18.21
C ASP A 5 13.26 9.00 17.85
N GLY A 6 13.93 10.15 17.73
CA GLY A 6 13.27 11.40 17.38
C GLY A 6 12.57 11.38 16.02
N SER A 7 13.13 10.64 15.05
CA SER A 7 12.50 10.48 13.73
C SER A 7 11.21 9.67 13.83
N VAL A 8 11.19 8.61 14.64
CA VAL A 8 9.97 7.81 14.87
C VAL A 8 8.91 8.64 15.59
N VAL A 9 9.29 9.49 16.56
CA VAL A 9 8.33 10.37 17.26
C VAL A 9 7.67 11.33 16.27
N ASN A 10 8.44 11.98 15.41
CA ASN A 10 7.89 12.83 14.33
C ASN A 10 7.06 12.02 13.34
N GLY A 11 7.49 10.82 13.00
CA GLY A 11 6.77 9.90 12.13
C GLY A 11 5.43 9.41 12.70
N LEU A 12 5.24 9.38 14.01
CA LEU A 12 3.94 9.14 14.65
C LEU A 12 3.09 10.42 14.74
N LEU A 13 3.74 11.57 14.90
CA LEU A 13 3.06 12.86 14.92
C LEU A 13 2.46 13.21 13.56
N ALA A 14 3.18 12.96 12.48
CA ALA A 14 2.76 13.30 11.12
C ALA A 14 1.37 12.72 10.72
N PRO A 15 1.12 11.41 10.79
CA PRO A 15 -0.20 10.86 10.49
C PRO A 15 -1.26 11.31 11.48
N SER A 16 -0.91 11.56 12.75
CA SER A 16 -1.85 12.08 13.76
C SER A 16 -2.33 13.49 13.39
N CYS A 17 -1.42 14.36 12.97
CA CYS A 17 -1.74 15.70 12.46
C CYS A 17 -2.56 15.62 11.15
N LEU A 18 -2.19 14.70 10.24
CA LEU A 18 -2.93 14.49 8.99
C LEU A 18 -4.40 14.09 9.26
N LEU A 19 -4.61 13.17 10.19
CA LEU A 19 -5.96 12.69 10.56
C LEU A 19 -6.82 13.79 11.21
N THR A 20 -6.19 14.71 11.93
CA THR A 20 -6.89 15.79 12.64
C THR A 20 -6.96 17.11 11.85
N GLY A 21 -6.49 17.12 10.59
CA GLY A 21 -6.53 18.28 9.71
C GLY A 21 -5.52 19.38 10.05
N GLN A 22 -4.50 19.05 10.84
CA GLN A 22 -3.39 19.97 11.18
C GLN A 22 -2.32 19.89 10.09
N TRP A 23 -2.65 20.42 8.89
CA TRP A 23 -1.88 20.17 7.67
C TRP A 23 -0.42 20.65 7.78
N GLY A 24 -0.16 21.88 8.21
CA GLY A 24 1.21 22.40 8.39
C GLY A 24 2.02 21.52 9.36
N GLY A 25 1.44 21.17 10.52
CA GLY A 25 2.09 20.27 11.48
C GLY A 25 2.36 18.88 10.91
N ALA A 26 1.47 18.35 10.07
CA ALA A 26 1.66 17.07 9.40
C ALA A 26 2.84 17.11 8.42
N ALA A 27 2.93 18.16 7.61
CA ALA A 27 4.00 18.33 6.64
C ALA A 27 5.37 18.50 7.31
N ASP A 28 5.46 19.37 8.32
CA ASP A 28 6.70 19.63 9.06
C ASP A 28 7.21 18.37 9.77
N ALA A 29 6.33 17.69 10.49
CA ALA A 29 6.68 16.47 11.19
C ALA A 29 7.12 15.34 10.23
N ALA A 30 6.42 15.18 9.10
CA ALA A 30 6.76 14.17 8.11
C ALA A 30 8.12 14.42 7.46
N LEU A 31 8.40 15.65 7.04
CA LEU A 31 9.68 16.02 6.43
C LEU A 31 10.85 15.91 7.43
N GLU A 32 10.63 16.26 8.69
CA GLU A 32 11.63 16.07 9.74
C GLU A 32 11.90 14.58 9.99
N ALA A 33 10.85 13.78 10.05
CA ALA A 33 10.93 12.34 10.26
C ALA A 33 11.71 11.61 9.16
N ALA A 34 11.54 12.02 7.89
CA ALA A 34 12.19 11.39 6.74
C ALA A 34 13.70 11.64 6.65
N LYS A 35 14.23 12.62 7.38
CA LYS A 35 15.65 12.99 7.31
C LYS A 35 16.55 11.81 7.69
N GLY A 36 17.52 11.53 6.82
CA GLY A 36 18.49 10.45 7.04
C GLY A 36 18.04 9.05 6.61
N TYR A 37 16.81 8.93 6.06
CA TYR A 37 16.27 7.67 5.57
C TYR A 37 16.11 7.74 4.04
N ALA A 38 17.12 7.23 3.33
CA ALA A 38 17.18 7.30 1.86
C ALA A 38 16.14 6.37 1.22
N LEU A 39 15.45 6.89 0.21
CA LEU A 39 14.51 6.12 -0.60
C LEU A 39 15.23 5.05 -1.43
N MET A 40 14.61 3.90 -1.59
CA MET A 40 15.04 2.87 -2.53
C MET A 40 14.90 3.40 -3.97
N THR A 41 15.90 3.09 -4.82
CA THR A 41 15.96 3.61 -6.19
C THR A 41 16.01 2.51 -7.25
N ASP A 42 15.89 1.25 -6.85
CA ASP A 42 15.87 0.11 -7.75
C ASP A 42 14.94 -1.00 -7.26
N ALA A 43 14.39 -1.76 -8.20
CA ALA A 43 13.45 -2.84 -7.93
C ALA A 43 14.04 -3.95 -7.05
N LYS A 44 15.34 -4.22 -7.18
CA LYS A 44 16.01 -5.28 -6.41
C LYS A 44 16.04 -4.95 -4.91
N THR A 45 16.32 -3.70 -4.56
CA THR A 45 16.30 -3.23 -3.17
C THR A 45 14.88 -3.20 -2.60
N TYR A 46 13.90 -2.99 -3.46
CA TYR A 46 12.48 -2.98 -3.08
C TYR A 46 11.92 -4.41 -2.89
N MET A 47 12.52 -5.39 -3.57
CA MET A 47 12.03 -6.77 -3.58
C MET A 47 12.30 -7.47 -2.25
N GLY A 48 11.30 -8.21 -1.76
CA GLY A 48 11.39 -8.95 -0.52
C GLY A 48 10.92 -8.18 0.71
N PHE A 49 11.26 -6.90 0.83
CA PHE A 49 10.83 -5.96 1.87
C PHE A 49 10.74 -6.60 3.27
N ASN A 50 11.80 -7.30 3.67
CA ASN A 50 11.82 -8.21 4.80
C ASN A 50 13.06 -8.03 5.71
N ASP A 51 13.82 -6.95 5.53
CA ASP A 51 15.08 -6.71 6.23
C ASP A 51 15.12 -5.31 6.83
N LEU A 52 15.35 -5.25 8.13
CA LEU A 52 15.45 -4.03 8.91
C LEU A 52 16.63 -3.13 8.49
N SER A 53 17.60 -3.65 7.73
CA SER A 53 18.71 -2.86 7.18
C SER A 53 18.28 -1.92 6.05
N ASN A 54 17.11 -2.12 5.44
CA ASN A 54 16.59 -1.28 4.38
C ASN A 54 16.66 0.21 4.71
N THR A 55 17.17 1.01 3.78
CA THR A 55 17.49 2.43 4.00
C THR A 55 16.26 3.30 4.27
N GLU A 56 15.11 2.95 3.70
CA GLU A 56 13.85 3.66 3.94
C GLU A 56 13.25 3.41 5.31
N TRP A 57 13.56 2.27 5.94
CA TRP A 57 12.90 1.88 7.17
C TRP A 57 13.37 2.73 8.33
N MET A 58 12.47 3.43 8.94
CA MET A 58 12.65 4.24 10.14
C MET A 58 12.46 3.40 11.40
N TRP A 59 11.40 2.58 11.38
CA TRP A 59 11.07 1.67 12.48
C TRP A 59 10.55 0.35 11.93
N GLY A 60 10.93 -0.72 12.59
CA GLY A 60 10.52 -2.07 12.26
C GLY A 60 10.73 -3.04 13.41
N HIS A 61 10.13 -4.21 13.29
CA HIS A 61 10.26 -5.27 14.25
C HIS A 61 11.11 -6.41 13.67
N PRO A 62 12.28 -6.71 14.28
CA PRO A 62 13.10 -7.82 13.83
C PRO A 62 12.43 -9.16 14.12
N GLN A 63 12.56 -10.09 13.20
CA GLN A 63 12.05 -11.45 13.34
C GLN A 63 13.21 -12.46 13.31
N SER A 64 13.09 -13.52 14.10
CA SER A 64 14.07 -14.60 14.14
C SER A 64 13.39 -15.96 14.29
N VAL A 65 14.06 -17.02 13.86
CA VAL A 65 13.56 -18.40 13.95
C VAL A 65 13.28 -18.87 15.39
N SER A 66 13.81 -18.19 16.38
CA SER A 66 13.54 -18.49 17.80
C SER A 66 12.16 -18.00 18.27
N GLN A 67 11.48 -17.17 17.48
CA GLN A 67 10.14 -16.69 17.79
C GLN A 67 9.13 -17.69 17.20
N SER A 68 8.19 -18.18 18.00
CA SER A 68 7.26 -19.27 17.61
C SER A 68 6.43 -18.97 16.36
N ASP A 69 6.10 -17.70 16.13
CA ASP A 69 5.21 -17.28 15.04
C ASP A 69 5.89 -16.44 13.96
N ALA A 70 7.22 -16.36 13.98
CA ALA A 70 7.97 -15.44 13.10
C ALA A 70 7.74 -15.74 11.61
N SER A 71 7.63 -17.00 11.21
CA SER A 71 7.38 -17.40 9.83
C SER A 71 5.96 -17.02 9.37
N TYR A 72 4.96 -17.14 10.23
CA TYR A 72 3.57 -16.85 9.87
C TYR A 72 3.33 -15.39 9.51
N ASN A 73 4.11 -14.47 10.03
CA ASN A 73 3.96 -13.06 9.75
C ASN A 73 4.11 -12.72 8.26
N PHE A 74 4.93 -13.47 7.53
CA PHE A 74 5.16 -13.26 6.09
C PHE A 74 4.44 -14.26 5.20
N TYR A 75 4.08 -15.45 5.67
CA TYR A 75 3.38 -16.44 4.85
C TYR A 75 2.04 -15.95 4.30
N TYR A 76 1.36 -15.06 5.02
CA TYR A 76 0.09 -14.50 4.59
C TYR A 76 0.22 -13.42 3.52
N ILE A 77 1.28 -12.62 3.57
CA ILE A 77 1.50 -11.50 2.63
C ILE A 77 2.48 -11.84 1.51
N ASP A 78 3.23 -12.93 1.65
CA ASP A 78 4.09 -13.45 0.58
C ASP A 78 3.21 -14.20 -0.44
N VAL A 79 3.05 -13.58 -1.60
CA VAL A 79 2.23 -14.10 -2.70
C VAL A 79 3.08 -14.71 -3.82
N VAL A 80 4.35 -14.97 -3.58
CA VAL A 80 5.29 -15.45 -4.60
C VAL A 80 6.08 -16.69 -4.22
N THR A 81 6.31 -16.95 -2.94
CA THR A 81 7.03 -18.16 -2.51
C THR A 81 6.11 -19.38 -2.59
N PRO A 82 6.52 -20.46 -3.28
CA PRO A 82 5.67 -21.64 -3.49
C PRO A 82 5.14 -22.29 -2.21
N ASP A 83 5.92 -22.23 -1.14
CA ASP A 83 5.57 -22.84 0.16
C ASP A 83 4.77 -21.87 1.06
N ALA A 84 4.60 -20.61 0.67
CA ALA A 84 3.73 -19.66 1.37
C ALA A 84 2.26 -20.01 1.12
N TYR A 85 1.36 -19.46 1.94
CA TYR A 85 -0.07 -19.77 1.83
C TYR A 85 -0.70 -19.38 0.48
N ASN A 86 -0.15 -18.38 -0.20
CA ASN A 86 -0.67 -17.86 -1.48
C ASN A 86 -2.19 -17.63 -1.44
N SER A 87 -2.67 -17.05 -0.32
CA SER A 87 -4.10 -16.89 -0.04
C SER A 87 -4.76 -15.83 -0.91
N PHE A 88 -3.97 -14.99 -1.57
CA PHE A 88 -4.44 -13.95 -2.49
C PHE A 88 -3.33 -13.66 -3.51
N MET A 89 -3.71 -13.04 -4.61
CA MET A 89 -2.82 -12.56 -5.67
C MET A 89 -2.91 -11.05 -5.82
N ALA A 90 -1.97 -10.47 -6.56
CA ALA A 90 -2.12 -9.08 -6.99
C ALA A 90 -3.24 -8.96 -8.05
N ASP A 91 -4.00 -7.90 -7.98
CA ASP A 91 -5.00 -7.59 -8.99
C ASP A 91 -4.29 -7.07 -10.26
N PRO A 92 -4.58 -7.63 -11.46
CA PRO A 92 -4.05 -7.09 -12.71
C PRO A 92 -4.37 -5.61 -12.92
N HIS A 93 -5.56 -5.14 -12.52
CA HIS A 93 -5.91 -3.71 -12.57
C HIS A 93 -5.03 -2.84 -11.67
N PHE A 94 -4.45 -3.40 -10.60
CA PHE A 94 -3.48 -2.69 -9.78
C PHE A 94 -2.18 -2.44 -10.56
N MET A 95 -1.75 -3.40 -11.38
CA MET A 95 -0.58 -3.23 -12.25
C MET A 95 -0.76 -2.08 -13.24
N ASP A 96 -1.98 -1.89 -13.76
CA ASP A 96 -2.30 -0.80 -14.69
C ASP A 96 -2.21 0.60 -14.06
N LEU A 97 -2.18 0.70 -12.76
CA LEU A 97 -2.05 1.99 -12.09
C LEU A 97 -0.64 2.57 -12.20
N PHE A 98 0.36 1.77 -12.55
CA PHE A 98 1.76 2.19 -12.60
C PHE A 98 2.11 2.78 -13.96
N GLU A 99 2.93 3.82 -13.96
CA GLU A 99 3.41 4.50 -15.16
C GLU A 99 4.56 3.73 -15.80
N ALA A 100 4.73 3.87 -17.10
CA ALA A 100 5.88 3.29 -17.80
C ALA A 100 7.20 3.84 -17.25
N GLY A 101 8.15 2.96 -16.97
CA GLY A 101 9.43 3.32 -16.35
C GLY A 101 9.44 3.27 -14.83
N ASP A 102 8.29 3.02 -14.19
CA ASP A 102 8.23 2.82 -12.74
C ASP A 102 8.94 1.53 -12.35
N ILE A 103 9.97 1.63 -11.51
CA ILE A 103 10.74 0.47 -11.04
C ILE A 103 9.89 -0.58 -10.33
N ARG A 104 8.75 -0.19 -9.78
CA ARG A 104 7.82 -1.09 -9.08
C ARG A 104 7.09 -2.03 -10.04
N LEU A 105 7.03 -1.72 -11.34
CA LEU A 105 6.52 -2.65 -12.37
C LEU A 105 7.34 -3.94 -12.42
N ASP A 106 8.63 -3.87 -12.17
CA ASP A 106 9.52 -5.04 -12.13
C ASP A 106 9.21 -6.01 -10.97
N LEU A 107 8.39 -5.59 -10.02
CA LEU A 107 7.94 -6.45 -8.92
C LEU A 107 6.81 -7.38 -9.31
N PHE A 108 6.06 -7.06 -10.36
CA PHE A 108 4.99 -7.93 -10.85
C PHE A 108 5.58 -9.11 -11.62
N GLN A 109 5.03 -10.28 -11.39
CA GLN A 109 5.39 -11.49 -12.10
C GLN A 109 4.20 -12.45 -12.16
N TRP A 110 3.87 -12.94 -13.34
CA TRP A 110 3.00 -14.09 -13.47
C TRP A 110 3.71 -15.33 -12.95
N MET A 111 3.31 -15.81 -11.77
CA MET A 111 3.90 -16.96 -11.10
C MET A 111 3.47 -18.27 -11.73
N ARG A 112 2.27 -18.28 -12.21
CA ARG A 112 1.60 -19.28 -13.03
C ARG A 112 0.45 -18.60 -13.73
N GLU A 113 -0.16 -19.29 -14.64
CA GLU A 113 -1.31 -18.79 -15.37
C GLU A 113 -2.41 -18.34 -14.41
N GLY A 114 -2.96 -17.15 -14.65
CA GLY A 114 -4.00 -16.53 -13.83
C GLY A 114 -3.56 -16.11 -12.42
N TYR A 115 -2.29 -16.27 -12.07
CA TYR A 115 -1.80 -15.90 -10.75
C TYR A 115 -0.70 -14.86 -10.83
N LEU A 116 -1.08 -13.60 -10.61
CA LEU A 116 -0.14 -12.46 -10.58
C LEU A 116 0.45 -12.29 -9.18
N GLY A 117 1.75 -12.48 -9.08
CA GLY A 117 2.50 -12.18 -7.86
C GLY A 117 3.00 -10.73 -7.85
N TYR A 118 3.10 -10.13 -6.66
CA TYR A 118 3.78 -8.86 -6.45
C TYR A 118 4.90 -9.08 -5.44
N ARG A 119 6.15 -9.08 -5.90
CA ARG A 119 7.34 -9.50 -5.16
C ARG A 119 7.83 -8.53 -4.10
N LYS A 120 7.01 -7.56 -3.72
CA LYS A 120 7.31 -6.64 -2.64
C LYS A 120 7.56 -7.39 -1.33
N PHE A 121 6.68 -8.30 -0.96
CA PHE A 121 6.84 -9.10 0.25
C PHE A 121 7.26 -10.52 -0.09
N ARG A 122 8.34 -10.99 0.53
CA ARG A 122 8.85 -12.34 0.37
C ARG A 122 9.56 -12.79 1.64
N ILE A 123 9.33 -14.01 2.09
CA ILE A 123 10.07 -14.60 3.19
C ILE A 123 11.55 -14.72 2.86
N ARG A 124 12.39 -14.64 3.89
CA ARG A 124 13.82 -14.95 3.79
C ARG A 124 14.04 -16.47 3.72
N ALA A 125 15.30 -16.89 3.46
CA ALA A 125 15.68 -18.29 3.40
C ALA A 125 15.44 -19.05 4.73
N ASP A 126 15.46 -18.36 5.86
CA ASP A 126 15.14 -18.89 7.19
C ASP A 126 13.62 -18.91 7.47
N GLN A 127 12.79 -18.65 6.49
CA GLN A 127 11.33 -18.57 6.55
C GLN A 127 10.79 -17.46 7.47
N THR A 128 11.59 -16.47 7.77
CA THR A 128 11.18 -15.26 8.52
C THR A 128 11.23 -14.02 7.65
N GLY A 129 10.84 -12.88 8.19
CA GLY A 129 11.00 -11.56 7.59
C GLY A 129 10.74 -10.49 8.63
N ASP A 130 11.59 -9.47 8.68
CA ASP A 130 11.36 -8.33 9.56
C ASP A 130 10.12 -7.55 9.14
N ILE A 131 9.40 -7.00 10.09
CA ILE A 131 8.15 -6.29 9.83
C ILE A 131 8.41 -4.79 9.82
N VAL A 132 8.11 -4.13 8.70
CA VAL A 132 8.10 -2.66 8.63
C VAL A 132 6.96 -2.10 9.47
N VAL A 133 7.25 -1.07 10.24
CA VAL A 133 6.24 -0.30 11.00
C VAL A 133 6.14 1.12 10.45
N MET A 134 7.27 1.70 10.02
CA MET A 134 7.34 3.06 9.51
C MET A 134 8.51 3.22 8.55
N ARG A 135 8.30 3.97 7.48
CA ARG A 135 9.34 4.26 6.48
C ARG A 135 9.20 5.64 5.85
N SER A 136 10.30 6.16 5.33
CA SER A 136 10.39 7.53 4.82
C SER A 136 9.49 7.80 3.62
N ALA A 137 9.20 6.82 2.77
CA ALA A 137 8.29 7.02 1.63
C ALA A 137 6.87 7.40 2.09
N GLU A 138 6.37 6.83 3.19
CA GLU A 138 5.11 7.27 3.79
C GLU A 138 5.17 8.74 4.22
N MET A 139 6.28 9.16 4.79
CA MET A 139 6.46 10.54 5.26
C MET A 139 6.42 11.54 4.10
N TYR A 140 7.07 11.24 2.97
CA TYR A 140 6.99 12.08 1.78
C TYR A 140 5.56 12.20 1.25
N LEU A 141 4.78 11.13 1.31
CA LEU A 141 3.38 11.13 0.88
C LEU A 141 2.47 11.89 1.85
N ILE A 142 2.72 11.81 3.16
CA ILE A 142 2.01 12.62 4.16
C ILE A 142 2.32 14.10 3.93
N ALA A 143 3.57 14.47 3.73
CA ALA A 143 3.96 15.86 3.48
C ALA A 143 3.32 16.40 2.20
N ALA A 144 3.35 15.63 1.10
CA ALA A 144 2.73 16.00 -0.16
C ALA A 144 1.22 16.24 0.00
N GLU A 145 0.52 15.32 0.63
CA GLU A 145 -0.92 15.43 0.85
C GLU A 145 -1.26 16.63 1.75
N ALA A 146 -0.55 16.80 2.85
CA ALA A 146 -0.79 17.87 3.80
C ALA A 146 -0.61 19.26 3.15
N LEU A 147 0.50 19.46 2.44
CA LEU A 147 0.76 20.70 1.70
C LEU A 147 -0.29 20.95 0.60
N ALA A 148 -0.71 19.90 -0.11
CA ALA A 148 -1.76 20.03 -1.11
C ALA A 148 -3.09 20.45 -0.46
N ARG A 149 -3.46 19.88 0.69
CA ARG A 149 -4.70 20.25 1.43
C ARG A 149 -4.64 21.68 1.98
N GLU A 150 -3.47 22.17 2.28
CA GLU A 150 -3.26 23.57 2.71
C GLU A 150 -3.27 24.57 1.53
N GLY A 151 -3.39 24.07 0.29
CA GLY A 151 -3.40 24.89 -0.92
C GLY A 151 -2.01 25.25 -1.44
N GLN A 152 -0.95 24.73 -0.86
CA GLN A 152 0.43 24.97 -1.25
C GLN A 152 0.88 24.01 -2.35
N LEU A 153 0.20 24.03 -3.52
CA LEU A 153 0.36 23.01 -4.56
C LEU A 153 1.80 22.91 -5.09
N GLY A 154 2.49 24.05 -5.26
CA GLY A 154 3.89 24.07 -5.69
C GLY A 154 4.85 23.47 -4.67
N GLU A 155 4.55 23.57 -3.38
CA GLU A 155 5.34 22.94 -2.32
C GLU A 155 4.99 21.44 -2.18
N ALA A 156 3.73 21.09 -2.38
CA ALA A 156 3.24 19.70 -2.30
C ALA A 156 3.90 18.76 -3.31
N VAL A 157 4.18 19.27 -4.52
CA VAL A 157 4.83 18.45 -5.55
C VAL A 157 6.31 18.16 -5.26
N LYS A 158 6.98 18.91 -4.38
CA LYS A 158 8.39 18.65 -4.05
C LYS A 158 8.61 17.30 -3.36
N PRO A 159 7.96 17.00 -2.23
CA PRO A 159 8.05 15.68 -1.61
C PRO A 159 7.48 14.57 -2.52
N LEU A 160 6.43 14.84 -3.29
CA LEU A 160 5.91 13.91 -4.28
C LEU A 160 6.97 13.55 -5.33
N ASN A 161 7.67 14.56 -5.89
CA ASN A 161 8.72 14.35 -6.88
C ASN A 161 9.94 13.64 -6.29
N THR A 162 10.28 13.91 -5.03
CA THR A 162 11.34 13.16 -4.35
C THR A 162 11.04 11.65 -4.38
N LEU A 163 9.81 11.24 -4.11
CA LEU A 163 9.41 9.84 -4.19
C LEU A 163 9.35 9.35 -5.64
N ARG A 164 8.68 10.09 -6.54
CA ARG A 164 8.53 9.72 -7.96
C ARG A 164 9.89 9.48 -8.63
N ASN A 165 10.84 10.40 -8.43
CA ASN A 165 12.19 10.29 -9.00
C ASN A 165 12.93 9.06 -8.44
N ALA A 166 12.76 8.75 -7.17
CA ALA A 166 13.30 7.53 -6.58
C ALA A 166 12.66 6.24 -7.16
N ARG A 167 11.46 6.35 -7.72
CA ARG A 167 10.78 5.25 -8.42
C ARG A 167 11.01 5.25 -9.93
N GLY A 168 11.96 6.06 -10.43
CA GLY A 168 12.32 6.14 -11.86
C GLY A 168 11.37 6.99 -12.70
N LEU A 169 10.47 7.73 -12.08
CA LEU A 169 9.47 8.57 -12.76
C LEU A 169 9.94 10.02 -12.86
N ALA A 170 9.47 10.70 -13.89
CA ALA A 170 9.64 12.15 -14.04
C ALA A 170 8.87 12.93 -12.96
N ASP A 171 9.21 14.21 -12.82
CA ASP A 171 8.47 15.14 -11.98
C ASP A 171 6.99 15.16 -12.37
N TYR A 172 6.15 15.34 -11.35
CA TYR A 172 4.72 15.47 -11.53
C TYR A 172 4.38 16.76 -12.27
N ASP A 173 3.62 16.66 -13.36
CA ASP A 173 3.13 17.81 -14.10
C ASP A 173 1.91 18.42 -13.40
N LEU A 174 2.11 19.56 -12.77
CA LEU A 174 1.08 20.33 -12.08
C LEU A 174 0.27 21.23 -13.03
N THR A 175 0.64 21.33 -14.32
CA THR A 175 0.02 22.23 -15.28
C THR A 175 -1.48 21.95 -15.41
N GLY A 176 -2.31 22.94 -15.13
CA GLY A 176 -3.76 22.85 -15.24
C GLY A 176 -4.45 21.96 -14.20
N LYS A 177 -3.73 21.45 -13.22
CA LYS A 177 -4.29 20.63 -12.15
C LYS A 177 -4.93 21.46 -11.05
N THR A 178 -6.08 21.03 -10.59
CA THR A 178 -6.71 21.60 -9.38
C THR A 178 -6.13 20.97 -8.12
N GLN A 179 -6.37 21.61 -6.98
CA GLN A 179 -6.01 21.06 -5.66
C GLN A 179 -6.60 19.66 -5.45
N GLU A 180 -7.86 19.45 -5.78
CA GLU A 180 -8.55 18.17 -5.61
C GLU A 180 -7.94 17.08 -6.50
N GLN A 181 -7.57 17.42 -7.73
CA GLN A 181 -6.88 16.49 -8.62
C GLN A 181 -5.51 16.10 -8.08
N LEU A 182 -4.72 17.07 -7.62
CA LEU A 182 -3.41 16.76 -7.02
C LEU A 182 -3.55 15.88 -5.78
N ILE A 183 -4.51 16.15 -4.88
CA ILE A 183 -4.78 15.30 -3.74
C ILE A 183 -5.17 13.88 -4.19
N GLY A 184 -6.01 13.78 -5.23
CA GLY A 184 -6.38 12.51 -5.83
C GLY A 184 -5.19 11.70 -6.35
N ASP A 185 -4.29 12.36 -7.06
CA ASP A 185 -3.09 11.76 -7.63
C ASP A 185 -2.07 11.36 -6.53
N ILE A 186 -1.94 12.14 -5.46
CA ILE A 186 -1.14 11.77 -4.27
C ILE A 186 -1.72 10.54 -3.57
N LEU A 187 -3.03 10.45 -3.42
CA LEU A 187 -3.68 9.27 -2.80
C LEU A 187 -3.55 8.02 -3.69
N LEU A 188 -3.52 8.20 -5.01
CA LEU A 188 -3.20 7.12 -5.94
C LEU A 188 -1.76 6.66 -5.77
N GLU A 189 -0.82 7.60 -5.62
CA GLU A 189 0.58 7.26 -5.36
C GLU A 189 0.75 6.54 -4.02
N ARG A 190 0.01 6.93 -2.97
CA ARG A 190 -0.03 6.19 -1.70
C ARG A 190 -0.49 4.75 -1.90
N ARG A 191 -1.52 4.52 -2.71
CA ARG A 191 -2.02 3.17 -3.01
C ARG A 191 -0.95 2.31 -3.69
N ARG A 192 -0.20 2.87 -4.65
CA ARG A 192 0.90 2.18 -5.34
C ARG A 192 2.03 1.85 -4.37
N GLU A 193 2.44 2.85 -3.61
CA GLU A 193 3.62 2.78 -2.76
C GLU A 193 3.41 1.91 -1.53
N LEU A 194 2.28 2.07 -0.85
CA LEU A 194 2.01 1.46 0.46
C LEU A 194 1.17 0.18 0.35
N TRP A 195 1.14 -0.45 -0.82
CA TRP A 195 0.43 -1.72 -1.01
C TRP A 195 0.91 -2.78 -0.02
N GLY A 196 -0.04 -3.44 0.66
CA GLY A 196 0.24 -4.50 1.62
C GLY A 196 0.72 -4.05 3.00
N GLU A 197 0.85 -2.74 3.25
CA GLU A 197 1.33 -2.18 4.53
C GLU A 197 0.19 -1.74 5.48
N GLY A 198 -1.07 -2.06 5.16
CA GLY A 198 -2.21 -1.81 6.05
C GLY A 198 -2.89 -0.44 5.92
N PHE A 199 -2.39 0.46 5.06
CA PHE A 199 -2.91 1.83 4.96
C PHE A 199 -4.23 1.98 4.20
N GLY A 200 -4.59 1.00 3.35
CA GLY A 200 -5.71 1.14 2.42
C GLY A 200 -7.04 1.47 3.08
N ILE A 201 -7.45 0.73 4.12
CA ILE A 201 -8.72 0.97 4.81
C ILE A 201 -8.72 2.31 5.55
N THR A 202 -7.60 2.67 6.18
CA THR A 202 -7.47 3.96 6.87
C THR A 202 -7.58 5.13 5.90
N ASP A 203 -6.95 5.02 4.72
CA ASP A 203 -7.05 6.04 3.69
C ASP A 203 -8.48 6.17 3.14
N ILE A 204 -9.20 5.07 2.95
CA ILE A 204 -10.60 5.07 2.53
C ILE A 204 -11.48 5.77 3.57
N LEU A 205 -11.33 5.42 4.85
CA LEU A 205 -12.12 6.00 5.94
C LEU A 205 -11.87 7.50 6.11
N ARG A 206 -10.60 7.92 6.23
CA ARG A 206 -10.25 9.32 6.47
C ARG A 206 -10.56 10.25 5.30
N THR A 207 -10.52 9.73 4.07
CA THR A 207 -10.84 10.50 2.86
C THR A 207 -12.28 10.35 2.41
N GLN A 208 -13.07 9.53 3.11
CA GLN A 208 -14.48 9.27 2.82
C GLN A 208 -14.73 8.78 1.38
N ARG A 209 -13.80 7.98 0.85
CA ARG A 209 -13.88 7.42 -0.50
C ARG A 209 -14.54 6.04 -0.48
N ALA A 210 -15.01 5.62 -1.64
CA ALA A 210 -15.45 4.25 -1.85
C ALA A 210 -14.26 3.32 -2.08
N VAL A 211 -14.41 2.05 -1.72
CA VAL A 211 -13.53 0.98 -2.20
C VAL A 211 -13.66 0.90 -3.71
N ALA A 212 -12.53 0.89 -4.42
CA ALA A 212 -12.48 0.66 -5.85
C ALA A 212 -12.00 -0.78 -6.11
N ARG A 213 -12.93 -1.65 -6.46
CA ARG A 213 -12.68 -3.04 -6.85
C ARG A 213 -13.54 -3.40 -8.02
N GLU A 214 -12.93 -3.96 -9.04
CA GLU A 214 -13.59 -4.37 -10.26
C GLU A 214 -13.22 -5.83 -10.56
N ALA A 215 -14.18 -6.59 -11.07
CA ALA A 215 -13.91 -7.93 -11.57
C ALA A 215 -13.13 -7.84 -12.89
N LEU A 216 -12.19 -8.76 -13.09
CA LEU A 216 -11.49 -8.89 -14.35
C LEU A 216 -12.43 -9.53 -15.38
N THR A 217 -12.62 -8.88 -16.50
CA THR A 217 -13.41 -9.45 -17.60
C THR A 217 -12.60 -10.52 -18.34
N LYS A 218 -13.31 -11.47 -18.97
CA LYS A 218 -12.68 -12.49 -19.82
C LYS A 218 -11.85 -11.85 -20.95
N GLU A 219 -12.36 -10.78 -21.55
CA GLU A 219 -11.66 -10.07 -22.61
C GLU A 219 -10.34 -9.45 -22.12
N GLU A 220 -10.32 -8.85 -20.94
CA GLU A 220 -9.08 -8.35 -20.33
C GLU A 220 -8.10 -9.48 -20.04
N ALA A 221 -8.58 -10.59 -19.48
CA ALA A 221 -7.75 -11.75 -19.17
C ALA A 221 -7.11 -12.36 -20.44
N GLU A 222 -7.89 -12.47 -21.53
CA GLU A 222 -7.43 -13.06 -22.79
C GLU A 222 -6.53 -12.14 -23.62
N LYS A 223 -6.88 -10.86 -23.71
CA LYS A 223 -6.26 -9.95 -24.68
C LYS A 223 -5.32 -8.91 -24.08
N LYS A 224 -5.58 -8.50 -22.85
CA LYS A 224 -4.80 -7.43 -22.22
C LYS A 224 -3.69 -7.96 -21.34
N TYR A 225 -3.97 -8.97 -20.54
CA TYR A 225 -3.01 -9.47 -19.55
C TYR A 225 -2.34 -10.78 -19.97
N ASP A 226 -2.76 -11.38 -21.07
CA ASP A 226 -2.26 -12.67 -21.59
C ASP A 226 -2.16 -13.74 -20.50
N CYS A 227 -3.16 -13.75 -19.62
CA CYS A 227 -3.21 -14.64 -18.48
C CYS A 227 -4.26 -15.75 -18.64
N TRP A 228 -4.82 -15.87 -19.85
CA TRP A 228 -5.82 -16.86 -20.22
C TRP A 228 -5.21 -18.00 -21.03
N GLN A 229 -5.40 -19.25 -20.59
CA GLN A 229 -4.97 -20.40 -21.39
C GLN A 229 -5.94 -20.74 -22.50
N GLN A 230 -5.39 -21.08 -23.66
CA GLN A 230 -6.19 -21.46 -24.84
C GLN A 230 -6.75 -22.88 -24.74
N ASP A 231 -6.19 -23.75 -23.89
CA ASP A 231 -6.59 -25.15 -23.76
C ASP A 231 -7.87 -25.39 -22.94
N GLY A 232 -8.45 -24.31 -22.41
CA GLY A 232 -9.67 -24.38 -21.60
C GLY A 232 -9.48 -24.89 -20.17
N SER A 233 -8.23 -25.20 -19.75
CA SER A 233 -7.92 -25.61 -18.36
C SER A 233 -8.18 -24.49 -17.36
N TYR A 234 -8.33 -23.27 -17.86
CA TYR A 234 -8.55 -22.04 -17.13
C TYR A 234 -9.95 -21.82 -16.59
N LYS A 235 -10.91 -22.64 -16.96
CA LYS A 235 -12.29 -22.45 -16.49
C LYS A 235 -12.42 -22.55 -14.96
N GLU A 236 -11.46 -23.19 -14.30
CA GLU A 236 -11.43 -23.33 -12.84
C GLU A 236 -10.63 -22.21 -12.14
N TYR A 237 -9.77 -21.51 -12.87
CA TYR A 237 -8.90 -20.44 -12.35
C TYR A 237 -9.13 -19.15 -13.12
N ASN A 238 -10.39 -18.79 -13.30
CA ASN A 238 -10.71 -17.52 -13.91
C ASN A 238 -10.06 -16.41 -13.10
N PRO A 239 -9.12 -15.63 -13.64
CA PRO A 239 -8.57 -14.47 -12.93
C PRO A 239 -9.65 -13.41 -12.85
N GLU A 240 -10.56 -13.58 -11.91
CA GLU A 240 -11.74 -12.72 -11.75
C GLU A 240 -11.40 -11.36 -11.16
N GLY A 241 -10.10 -11.04 -10.99
CA GLY A 241 -9.69 -9.85 -10.27
C GLY A 241 -10.16 -9.93 -8.82
N HIS A 242 -10.97 -8.98 -8.38
CA HIS A 242 -11.56 -9.03 -7.06
C HIS A 242 -12.84 -9.88 -7.04
N TRP A 243 -12.90 -10.87 -6.15
CA TRP A 243 -14.10 -11.69 -5.92
C TRP A 243 -15.25 -10.87 -5.29
N PHE A 244 -14.90 -9.91 -4.45
CA PHE A 244 -15.86 -9.05 -3.77
C PHE A 244 -15.86 -7.66 -4.40
N THR A 245 -16.82 -7.42 -5.25
CA THR A 245 -17.03 -6.13 -5.96
C THR A 245 -18.19 -5.33 -5.38
N SER A 246 -18.80 -5.84 -4.31
CA SER A 246 -19.94 -5.23 -3.59
C SER A 246 -19.87 -5.53 -2.10
N PHE A 247 -20.74 -4.88 -1.33
CA PHE A 247 -20.98 -5.24 0.06
C PHE A 247 -21.72 -6.59 0.16
N PRO A 248 -21.75 -7.23 1.37
CA PRO A 248 -22.41 -8.52 1.55
C PRO A 248 -23.89 -8.56 1.16
N ASP A 249 -24.58 -7.44 1.20
CA ASP A 249 -25.99 -7.29 0.78
C ASP A 249 -26.18 -7.07 -0.73
N GLY A 250 -25.08 -7.11 -1.51
CA GLY A 250 -25.06 -6.89 -2.95
C GLY A 250 -25.07 -5.43 -3.38
N THR A 251 -25.11 -4.47 -2.45
CA THR A 251 -25.02 -3.05 -2.80
C THR A 251 -23.60 -2.68 -3.22
N ARG A 252 -23.46 -1.72 -4.14
CA ARG A 252 -22.16 -1.23 -4.59
C ARG A 252 -21.40 -0.55 -3.45
N PHE A 253 -20.08 -0.59 -3.53
CA PHE A 253 -19.25 0.20 -2.65
C PHE A 253 -19.54 1.69 -2.84
N VAL A 254 -19.90 2.35 -1.73
CA VAL A 254 -20.23 3.78 -1.69
C VAL A 254 -19.39 4.48 -0.62
N PRO A 255 -19.11 5.78 -0.76
CA PRO A 255 -18.41 6.54 0.29
C PRO A 255 -19.14 6.47 1.63
N ASN A 256 -18.40 6.53 2.72
CA ASN A 256 -18.95 6.61 4.09
C ASN A 256 -19.90 5.47 4.49
N SER A 257 -19.80 4.31 3.85
CA SER A 257 -20.61 3.17 4.23
C SER A 257 -20.26 2.68 5.63
N THR A 258 -21.29 2.33 6.41
CA THR A 258 -21.11 1.68 7.72
C THR A 258 -20.44 0.31 7.62
N TYR A 259 -20.46 -0.34 6.46
CA TYR A 259 -19.72 -1.58 6.22
C TYR A 259 -18.19 -1.45 6.30
N TYR A 260 -17.66 -0.23 6.25
CA TYR A 260 -16.23 0.00 6.47
C TYR A 260 -15.85 0.03 7.95
N LEU A 261 -16.82 0.08 8.85
CA LEU A 261 -16.59 0.12 10.28
C LEU A 261 -16.70 -1.27 10.88
N TYR A 262 -15.86 -1.56 11.85
CA TYR A 262 -16.00 -2.77 12.65
C TYR A 262 -17.24 -2.66 13.52
N SER A 263 -18.02 -3.74 13.57
CA SER A 263 -19.12 -3.84 14.53
C SER A 263 -18.58 -4.01 15.96
N ILE A 264 -19.28 -3.45 16.93
CA ILE A 264 -18.99 -3.74 18.33
C ILE A 264 -19.28 -5.22 18.57
N PRO A 265 -18.34 -6.00 19.15
CA PRO A 265 -18.56 -7.40 19.42
C PRO A 265 -19.78 -7.62 20.32
N GLU A 266 -20.60 -8.63 20.03
CA GLU A 266 -21.78 -8.96 20.80
C GLU A 266 -21.47 -9.17 22.29
N LYS A 267 -20.31 -9.75 22.62
CA LYS A 267 -19.87 -9.92 24.01
C LYS A 267 -19.70 -8.58 24.73
N GLU A 268 -19.20 -7.58 24.03
CA GLU A 268 -19.05 -6.23 24.58
C GLU A 268 -20.43 -5.58 24.76
N THR A 269 -21.29 -5.67 23.77
CA THR A 269 -22.66 -5.13 23.85
C THR A 269 -23.45 -5.74 25.01
N ASN A 270 -23.27 -7.05 25.27
CA ASN A 270 -23.97 -7.77 26.35
C ASN A 270 -23.37 -7.50 27.75
N ALA A 271 -22.09 -7.15 27.82
CA ALA A 271 -21.35 -6.97 29.09
C ALA A 271 -21.23 -5.52 29.54
N ASN A 272 -21.34 -4.57 28.62
CA ASN A 272 -21.12 -3.15 28.87
C ASN A 272 -22.46 -2.38 28.92
N PRO A 273 -22.93 -1.99 30.11
CA PRO A 273 -24.24 -1.28 30.26
C PRO A 273 -24.18 0.15 29.71
N ASN A 274 -23.05 0.64 29.23
CA ASN A 274 -22.91 1.98 28.67
C ASN A 274 -22.91 2.02 27.12
N LEU A 275 -23.18 0.88 26.47
CA LEU A 275 -23.31 0.76 25.01
C LEU A 275 -24.77 0.67 24.60
#